data_0b0b78e1bb8674f75cc956f235272490
#
_entry.id   0b0b78e1bb8674f75cc956f235272490
#
_cell.length_a   1.000
_cell.length_b   1.000
_cell.length_c   1.000
_cell.angle_alpha   90.00
_cell.angle_beta   90.00
_cell.angle_gamma   90.00
#
_symmetry.space_group_name_H-M   'P 1'
#
loop_
_entity.id
_entity.type
_entity.pdbx_description
1 polymer ?
#
loop_
_entity_poly.entity_id
_entity_poly.type
_entity_poly.pdbx_seq_one_letter_code
_entity_poly.pdbx_strand_id
1 'polypeptide(L)'
;MGHRSMPTPSSLKRCARASGIALCLALGAAPALAETVPAIVTVNVDNAKVIRLPDRTQTVIVGNPLVADVALQRNGIVILTGKSFGSTNLIALDASGAMLAESTISVQAAQGSIVTVQRGLDRESYSCTPTCMPSMQLGDATKYFGDVSGQADTRRNLATGGGGGGGGQK
;
A
#
# COMPACT_ATOMS: atom_id res chain seq x y z
N MET A 1 -27.85 68.14 57.27
CA MET A 1 -29.22 67.54 57.53
C MET A 1 -29.17 66.22 56.85
N GLY A 2 -28.96 65.18 57.52
CA GLY A 2 -29.81 64.38 58.36
C GLY A 2 -29.93 63.04 57.71
N HIS A 3 -29.53 62.13 58.34
CA HIS A 3 -29.85 60.94 59.11
C HIS A 3 -29.46 59.64 58.37
N ARG A 4 -28.48 58.89 58.92
CA ARG A 4 -28.65 57.70 59.80
C ARG A 4 -29.59 56.65 59.19
N SER A 5 -29.13 55.44 58.89
CA SER A 5 -29.00 54.34 59.89
C SER A 5 -28.57 53.06 59.25
N MET A 6 -27.61 52.40 59.87
CA MET A 6 -27.41 50.94 59.80
C MET A 6 -28.63 50.24 60.51
N PRO A 7 -28.90 48.99 60.21
CA PRO A 7 -28.22 47.93 60.92
C PRO A 7 -27.97 46.63 60.15
N THR A 8 -26.95 45.93 60.58
CA THR A 8 -26.71 44.48 60.62
C THR A 8 -27.86 43.70 61.31
N PRO A 9 -27.80 42.34 61.36
CA PRO A 9 -27.03 41.25 60.79
C PRO A 9 -27.89 39.99 60.52
N SER A 10 -27.18 38.89 60.30
CA SER A 10 -27.66 37.49 60.35
C SER A 10 -28.05 36.91 58.96
N SER A 11 -27.35 35.96 58.48
CA SER A 11 -27.29 34.61 58.99
C SER A 11 -26.26 33.74 58.27
N LEU A 12 -25.26 33.35 59.02
CA LEU A 12 -24.60 32.05 58.81
C LEU A 12 -25.67 30.96 58.74
N LYS A 13 -25.74 30.22 57.63
CA LYS A 13 -26.21 28.84 57.52
C LYS A 13 -26.59 28.56 56.09
N ARG A 14 -25.62 28.23 55.22
CA ARG A 14 -25.78 27.41 53.97
C ARG A 14 -24.43 27.11 53.30
N CYS A 15 -23.49 26.63 54.07
CA CYS A 15 -22.27 25.98 53.52
C CYS A 15 -22.27 24.52 53.99
N ALA A 16 -23.10 23.69 53.42
CA ALA A 16 -23.04 22.24 53.65
C ALA A 16 -23.93 21.45 52.68
N ARG A 17 -23.83 21.67 51.37
CA ARG A 17 -24.49 20.77 50.39
C ARG A 17 -23.88 20.82 48.98
N ALA A 18 -22.68 21.33 48.81
CA ALA A 18 -22.06 21.39 47.49
C ALA A 18 -20.82 20.47 47.32
N SER A 19 -20.55 19.56 48.29
CA SER A 19 -19.36 18.66 48.23
C SER A 19 -19.65 17.24 47.80
N GLY A 20 -20.86 16.92 47.37
CA GLY A 20 -21.26 15.54 47.03
C GLY A 20 -21.36 15.19 45.56
N ILE A 21 -21.22 16.13 44.62
CA ILE A 21 -21.49 15.88 43.19
C ILE A 21 -20.20 15.85 42.35
N ALA A 22 -19.07 16.27 42.90
CA ALA A 22 -17.80 16.34 42.15
C ALA A 22 -16.99 15.03 42.08
N LEU A 23 -17.44 13.96 42.73
CA LEU A 23 -16.67 12.68 42.84
C LEU A 23 -17.14 11.59 41.87
N CYS A 24 -18.14 11.79 41.04
CA CYS A 24 -18.66 10.75 40.11
C CYS A 24 -18.29 10.92 38.65
N LEU A 25 -17.50 11.92 38.25
CA LEU A 25 -17.11 12.13 36.83
C LEU A 25 -15.70 11.66 36.45
N ALA A 26 -14.98 10.96 37.32
CA ALA A 26 -13.60 10.53 37.06
C ALA A 26 -13.43 9.06 36.62
N LEU A 27 -14.53 8.33 36.39
CA LEU A 27 -14.45 6.92 35.94
C LEU A 27 -15.05 6.76 34.56
N GLY A 28 -14.28 7.05 33.51
CA GLY A 28 -14.84 6.79 32.18
C GLY A 28 -13.94 7.02 30.99
N ALA A 29 -12.67 7.28 31.17
CA ALA A 29 -11.75 7.28 30.04
C ALA A 29 -11.04 5.91 29.96
N ALA A 30 -11.74 4.87 29.48
CA ALA A 30 -11.08 3.69 28.99
C ALA A 30 -10.29 4.10 27.73
N PRO A 31 -8.96 3.80 27.63
CA PRO A 31 -8.25 4.00 26.39
C PRO A 31 -8.92 3.13 25.34
N ALA A 32 -9.49 3.74 24.30
CA ALA A 32 -9.89 3.04 23.10
C ALA A 32 -8.60 2.47 22.49
N LEU A 33 -8.41 1.16 22.59
CA LEU A 33 -7.42 0.45 21.81
C LEU A 33 -7.86 0.63 20.35
N ALA A 34 -7.23 1.54 19.65
CA ALA A 34 -7.37 1.66 18.21
C ALA A 34 -6.81 0.35 17.63
N GLU A 35 -7.70 -0.54 17.20
CA GLU A 35 -7.36 -1.71 16.42
C GLU A 35 -6.76 -1.18 15.10
N THR A 36 -5.46 -1.27 14.94
CA THR A 36 -4.76 -0.91 13.70
C THR A 36 -5.15 -1.93 12.63
N VAL A 37 -6.17 -1.60 11.84
CA VAL A 37 -6.48 -2.35 10.62
C VAL A 37 -5.23 -2.36 9.76
N PRO A 38 -4.69 -3.52 9.36
CA PRO A 38 -3.50 -3.57 8.53
C PRO A 38 -3.75 -2.80 7.23
N ALA A 39 -2.89 -1.86 6.92
CA ALA A 39 -3.02 -1.06 5.72
C ALA A 39 -2.91 -1.95 4.48
N ILE A 40 -3.89 -1.88 3.57
CA ILE A 40 -3.85 -2.58 2.29
C ILE A 40 -3.16 -1.67 1.27
N VAL A 41 -2.09 -2.16 0.68
CA VAL A 41 -1.36 -1.46 -0.39
C VAL A 41 -1.68 -2.14 -1.72
N THR A 42 -2.40 -1.44 -2.58
CA THR A 42 -2.72 -1.92 -3.93
C THR A 42 -1.68 -1.44 -4.94
N VAL A 43 -1.20 -2.34 -5.79
CA VAL A 43 -0.31 -2.07 -6.92
C VAL A 43 -0.78 -2.89 -8.12
N ASN A 44 -0.57 -2.38 -9.35
CA ASN A 44 -0.86 -3.16 -10.55
C ASN A 44 0.33 -4.05 -10.93
N VAL A 45 0.05 -5.16 -11.62
CA VAL A 45 1.09 -6.00 -12.23
C VAL A 45 1.97 -5.13 -13.15
N ASP A 46 3.27 -5.41 -13.17
CA ASP A 46 4.31 -4.72 -13.94
C ASP A 46 4.48 -3.23 -13.58
N ASN A 47 3.84 -2.78 -12.50
CA ASN A 47 3.98 -1.40 -12.02
C ASN A 47 4.73 -1.35 -10.69
N ALA A 48 5.47 -0.26 -10.51
CA ALA A 48 6.12 0.07 -9.25
C ALA A 48 5.34 1.16 -8.50
N LYS A 49 5.27 1.05 -7.18
CA LYS A 49 4.67 2.02 -6.28
C LYS A 49 5.65 2.36 -5.17
N VAL A 50 5.82 3.65 -4.92
CA VAL A 50 6.62 4.10 -3.77
C VAL A 50 5.72 4.14 -2.53
N ILE A 51 6.16 3.47 -1.47
CA ILE A 51 5.53 3.50 -0.15
C ILE A 51 6.52 3.97 0.90
N ARG A 52 6.03 4.51 2.00
CA ARG A 52 6.85 4.94 3.12
C ARG A 52 6.56 4.05 4.33
N LEU A 53 7.61 3.47 4.86
CA LEU A 53 7.61 2.71 6.11
C LEU A 53 8.15 3.58 7.26
N PRO A 54 8.00 3.16 8.52
CA PRO A 54 8.61 3.86 9.65
C PRO A 54 10.12 4.07 9.48
N ASP A 55 10.64 5.24 9.88
CA ASP A 55 12.03 5.66 9.63
C ASP A 55 13.09 4.70 10.21
N ARG A 56 12.74 3.92 11.24
CA ARG A 56 13.64 2.94 11.87
C ARG A 56 13.67 1.57 11.17
N THR A 57 12.97 1.42 10.03
CA THR A 57 12.95 0.17 9.27
C THR A 57 14.34 -0.15 8.74
N GLN A 58 14.85 -1.33 9.08
CA GLN A 58 16.12 -1.88 8.61
C GLN A 58 15.95 -3.07 7.69
N THR A 59 14.90 -3.86 7.92
CA THR A 59 14.61 -5.05 7.15
C THR A 59 13.16 -5.05 6.69
N VAL A 60 12.95 -5.45 5.44
CA VAL A 60 11.61 -5.61 4.86
C VAL A 60 11.49 -7.01 4.30
N ILE A 61 10.41 -7.69 4.65
CA ILE A 61 10.13 -9.07 4.26
C ILE A 61 8.81 -9.09 3.48
N VAL A 62 8.81 -9.77 2.33
CA VAL A 62 7.60 -10.08 1.57
C VAL A 62 7.29 -11.56 1.69
N GLY A 63 6.06 -11.90 2.03
CA GLY A 63 5.66 -13.29 2.26
C GLY A 63 5.72 -14.15 1.00
N ASN A 64 5.35 -13.59 -0.16
CA ASN A 64 5.43 -14.29 -1.44
C ASN A 64 6.12 -13.43 -2.52
N PRO A 65 7.40 -13.70 -2.83
CA PRO A 65 8.15 -12.93 -3.81
C PRO A 65 7.71 -13.16 -5.27
N LEU A 66 6.84 -14.14 -5.54
CA LEU A 66 6.23 -14.34 -6.86
C LEU A 66 5.09 -13.34 -7.10
N VAL A 67 4.42 -12.86 -6.05
CA VAL A 67 3.32 -11.89 -6.15
C VAL A 67 3.86 -10.47 -6.21
N ALA A 68 4.77 -10.11 -5.33
CA ALA A 68 5.34 -8.77 -5.25
C ALA A 68 6.81 -8.83 -4.83
N ASP A 69 7.56 -7.80 -5.22
CA ASP A 69 8.94 -7.60 -4.82
C ASP A 69 9.12 -6.21 -4.21
N VAL A 70 10.09 -6.05 -3.31
CA VAL A 70 10.35 -4.79 -2.63
C VAL A 70 11.85 -4.47 -2.61
N ALA A 71 12.15 -3.21 -2.87
CA ALA A 71 13.50 -2.67 -2.74
C ALA A 71 13.48 -1.56 -1.68
N LEU A 72 14.12 -1.81 -0.54
CA LEU A 72 14.28 -0.82 0.53
C LEU A 72 15.30 0.23 0.09
N GLN A 73 14.91 1.49 0.17
CA GLN A 73 15.74 2.65 -0.05
C GLN A 73 16.06 3.33 1.29
N ARG A 74 16.82 4.41 1.23
CA ARG A 74 17.13 5.19 2.43
C ARG A 74 15.88 5.86 3.01
N ASN A 75 15.89 6.13 4.32
CA ASN A 75 14.83 6.88 5.04
C ASN A 75 13.44 6.22 4.97
N GLY A 76 13.36 4.88 5.07
CA GLY A 76 12.09 4.16 5.09
C GLY A 76 11.31 4.19 3.78
N ILE A 77 11.92 4.63 2.68
CA ILE A 77 11.31 4.57 1.36
C ILE A 77 11.46 3.16 0.81
N VAL A 78 10.37 2.61 0.31
CA VAL A 78 10.33 1.29 -0.32
C VAL A 78 9.69 1.40 -1.69
N ILE A 79 10.34 0.79 -2.67
CA ILE A 79 9.79 0.60 -4.01
C ILE A 79 9.15 -0.79 -4.03
N LEU A 80 7.84 -0.82 -4.15
CA LEU A 80 7.03 -2.03 -4.26
C LEU A 80 6.72 -2.29 -5.73
N THR A 81 7.06 -3.47 -6.24
CA THR A 81 6.79 -3.89 -7.62
C THR A 81 5.81 -5.06 -7.63
N GLY A 82 4.69 -4.92 -8.34
CA GLY A 82 3.73 -5.99 -8.58
C GLY A 82 4.24 -6.92 -9.67
N LYS A 83 4.36 -8.23 -9.39
CA LYS A 83 4.90 -9.23 -10.34
C LYS A 83 3.83 -10.16 -10.89
N SER A 84 2.88 -10.58 -10.06
CA SER A 84 1.78 -11.44 -10.49
C SER A 84 0.54 -11.15 -9.65
N PHE A 85 -0.64 -11.50 -10.19
CA PHE A 85 -1.90 -11.28 -9.47
C PHE A 85 -1.94 -12.05 -8.16
N GLY A 86 -2.53 -11.45 -7.14
CA GLY A 86 -2.72 -12.08 -5.85
C GLY A 86 -2.51 -11.13 -4.69
N SER A 87 -2.45 -11.72 -3.50
CA SER A 87 -2.23 -11.00 -2.26
C SER A 87 -1.09 -11.64 -1.47
N THR A 88 -0.31 -10.81 -0.83
CA THR A 88 0.77 -11.21 0.08
C THR A 88 0.88 -10.20 1.21
N ASN A 89 1.72 -10.45 2.21
CA ASN A 89 2.00 -9.48 3.26
C ASN A 89 3.41 -8.89 3.12
N LEU A 90 3.59 -7.72 3.72
CA LEU A 90 4.85 -7.02 3.88
C LEU A 90 5.05 -6.75 5.36
N ILE A 91 6.20 -7.11 5.88
CA ILE A 91 6.59 -6.92 7.28
C ILE A 91 7.83 -6.03 7.32
N ALA A 92 7.78 -4.98 8.14
CA ALA A 92 8.89 -4.08 8.39
C ALA A 92 9.46 -4.33 9.79
N LEU A 93 10.77 -4.57 9.88
CA LEU A 93 11.49 -4.80 11.14
C LEU A 93 12.54 -3.72 11.38
N ASP A 94 12.82 -3.43 12.64
CA ASP A 94 13.94 -2.59 13.06
C ASP A 94 15.27 -3.38 13.17
N ALA A 95 16.34 -2.71 13.61
CA ALA A 95 17.66 -3.32 13.79
C ALA A 95 17.69 -4.43 14.87
N SER A 96 16.75 -4.43 15.81
CA SER A 96 16.63 -5.44 16.86
C SER A 96 15.77 -6.64 16.42
N GLY A 97 15.14 -6.58 15.24
CA GLY A 97 14.19 -7.56 14.75
C GLY A 97 12.75 -7.33 15.27
N ALA A 98 12.49 -6.22 15.95
CA ALA A 98 11.13 -5.89 16.38
C ALA A 98 10.29 -5.42 15.18
N MET A 99 9.04 -5.92 15.14
CA MET A 99 8.09 -5.55 14.08
C MET A 99 7.62 -4.11 14.26
N LEU A 100 7.84 -3.28 13.24
CA LEU A 100 7.42 -1.89 13.21
C LEU A 100 6.10 -1.68 12.48
N ALA A 101 5.85 -2.47 11.44
CA ALA A 101 4.64 -2.41 10.65
C ALA A 101 4.40 -3.72 9.90
N GLU A 102 3.12 -4.01 9.66
CA GLU A 102 2.68 -5.06 8.75
C GLU A 102 1.59 -4.49 7.84
N SER A 103 1.60 -4.88 6.56
CA SER A 103 0.64 -4.44 5.56
C SER A 103 0.31 -5.58 4.61
N THR A 104 -0.92 -5.60 4.09
CA THR A 104 -1.30 -6.50 3.00
C THR A 104 -1.02 -5.83 1.67
N ILE A 105 -0.29 -6.52 0.78
CA ILE A 105 -0.09 -6.13 -0.61
C ILE A 105 -1.14 -6.84 -1.46
N SER A 106 -1.88 -6.09 -2.27
CA SER A 106 -2.83 -6.61 -3.27
C SER A 106 -2.35 -6.22 -4.66
N VAL A 107 -1.96 -7.20 -5.46
CA VAL A 107 -1.54 -6.99 -6.85
C VAL A 107 -2.69 -7.28 -7.78
N GLN A 108 -3.06 -6.29 -8.58
CA GLN A 108 -4.23 -6.29 -9.45
C GLN A 108 -3.85 -6.12 -10.91
N ALA A 109 -4.80 -6.42 -11.82
CA ALA A 109 -4.63 -6.14 -13.24
C ALA A 109 -4.50 -4.63 -13.50
N ALA A 110 -3.67 -4.25 -14.47
CA ALA A 110 -3.64 -2.89 -14.96
C ALA A 110 -5.00 -2.52 -15.53
N GLN A 111 -5.57 -1.40 -15.05
CA GLN A 111 -6.89 -0.90 -15.48
C GLN A 111 -6.70 0.24 -16.48
N GLY A 112 -7.49 0.29 -17.52
CA GLY A 112 -7.72 1.50 -18.31
C GLY A 112 -7.37 1.48 -19.79
N SER A 113 -6.28 0.84 -20.23
CA SER A 113 -5.91 0.79 -21.66
C SER A 113 -5.83 -0.60 -22.26
N ILE A 114 -6.08 -1.64 -21.46
CA ILE A 114 -6.01 -3.02 -21.91
C ILE A 114 -7.38 -3.48 -22.41
N VAL A 115 -7.43 -3.90 -23.67
CA VAL A 115 -8.58 -4.55 -24.28
C VAL A 115 -8.28 -6.04 -24.38
N THR A 116 -9.12 -6.87 -23.78
CA THR A 116 -9.00 -8.32 -23.84
C THR A 116 -9.99 -8.88 -24.85
N VAL A 117 -9.49 -9.66 -25.80
CA VAL A 117 -10.28 -10.37 -26.80
C VAL A 117 -10.32 -11.85 -26.44
N GLN A 118 -11.51 -12.39 -26.26
CA GLN A 118 -11.72 -13.81 -25.96
C GLN A 118 -12.29 -14.51 -27.19
N ARG A 119 -11.62 -15.57 -27.66
CA ARG A 119 -12.07 -16.41 -28.77
C ARG A 119 -12.09 -17.88 -28.33
N GLY A 120 -13.24 -18.35 -27.92
CA GLY A 120 -13.32 -19.67 -27.29
C GLY A 120 -12.54 -19.72 -25.99
N LEU A 121 -11.52 -20.56 -25.91
CA LEU A 121 -10.62 -20.66 -24.76
C LEU A 121 -9.40 -19.76 -24.87
N ASP A 122 -9.13 -19.18 -26.05
CA ASP A 122 -7.96 -18.34 -26.29
C ASP A 122 -8.28 -16.89 -25.88
N ARG A 123 -7.38 -16.33 -25.08
CA ARG A 123 -7.40 -14.96 -24.62
C ARG A 123 -6.21 -14.21 -25.20
N GLU A 124 -6.46 -13.02 -25.74
CA GLU A 124 -5.44 -12.12 -26.27
C GLU A 124 -5.62 -10.72 -25.67
N SER A 125 -4.55 -10.06 -25.29
CA SER A 125 -4.60 -8.72 -24.69
C SER A 125 -3.90 -7.68 -25.57
N TYR A 126 -4.52 -6.51 -25.65
CA TYR A 126 -4.02 -5.39 -26.46
C TYR A 126 -3.98 -4.12 -25.62
N SER A 127 -2.93 -3.33 -25.72
CA SER A 127 -2.85 -1.97 -25.18
C SER A 127 -3.32 -0.97 -26.25
N CYS A 128 -4.38 -0.21 -25.93
CA CYS A 128 -5.05 0.69 -26.88
C CYS A 128 -4.97 2.15 -26.43
N THR A 129 -4.16 3.02 -27.14
CA THR A 129 -4.02 4.44 -26.80
C THR A 129 -3.50 5.25 -27.99
N PRO A 130 -4.28 5.72 -28.94
CA PRO A 130 -5.59 5.26 -29.40
C PRO A 130 -5.53 3.98 -30.23
N THR A 131 -4.38 3.63 -30.80
CA THR A 131 -4.18 2.43 -31.63
C THR A 131 -3.88 1.23 -30.73
N CYS A 132 -4.52 0.11 -31.02
CA CYS A 132 -4.31 -1.12 -30.26
C CYS A 132 -3.04 -1.84 -30.74
N MET A 133 -2.15 -2.13 -29.81
CA MET A 133 -0.92 -2.90 -30.03
C MET A 133 -0.92 -4.16 -29.18
N PRO A 134 -0.36 -5.29 -29.65
CA PRO A 134 -0.24 -6.49 -28.85
C PRO A 134 0.46 -6.21 -27.51
N SER A 135 -0.11 -6.73 -26.42
CA SER A 135 0.41 -6.59 -25.06
C SER A 135 0.41 -7.96 -24.38
N MET A 136 1.46 -8.26 -23.65
CA MET A 136 1.57 -9.50 -22.87
C MET A 136 0.88 -9.32 -21.53
N GLN A 137 -0.14 -10.14 -21.25
CA GLN A 137 -0.79 -10.15 -19.96
C GLN A 137 -0.84 -11.58 -19.40
N LEU A 138 -0.70 -11.69 -18.08
CA LEU A 138 -0.85 -12.98 -17.41
C LEU A 138 -2.26 -13.53 -17.67
N GLY A 139 -2.32 -14.79 -18.14
CA GLY A 139 -3.58 -15.46 -18.52
C GLY A 139 -3.94 -15.36 -19.99
N ASP A 140 -3.12 -14.73 -20.82
CA ASP A 140 -3.27 -14.82 -22.27
C ASP A 140 -2.96 -16.24 -22.77
N ALA A 141 -3.49 -16.62 -23.94
CA ALA A 141 -3.22 -17.90 -24.58
C ALA A 141 -1.71 -18.10 -24.76
N THR A 142 -1.22 -19.29 -24.42
CA THR A 142 0.24 -19.59 -24.42
C THR A 142 0.90 -19.28 -25.77
N LYS A 143 0.23 -19.57 -26.87
CA LYS A 143 0.74 -19.27 -28.21
C LYS A 143 0.89 -17.76 -28.42
N TYR A 144 -0.17 -16.99 -28.13
CA TYR A 144 -0.13 -15.52 -28.27
C TYR A 144 0.95 -14.89 -27.39
N PHE A 145 1.00 -15.30 -26.12
CA PHE A 145 2.00 -14.81 -25.17
C PHE A 145 3.43 -15.12 -25.65
N GLY A 146 3.67 -16.33 -26.14
CA GLY A 146 4.97 -16.74 -26.68
C GLY A 146 5.37 -15.95 -27.93
N ASP A 147 4.45 -15.74 -28.87
CA ASP A 147 4.70 -14.97 -30.09
C ASP A 147 5.06 -13.51 -29.77
N VAL A 148 4.31 -12.85 -28.89
CA VAL A 148 4.54 -11.44 -28.51
C VAL A 148 5.83 -11.30 -27.70
N SER A 149 6.10 -12.21 -26.75
CA SER A 149 7.35 -12.19 -25.97
C SER A 149 8.58 -12.41 -26.85
N GLY A 150 8.53 -13.35 -27.80
CA GLY A 150 9.61 -13.59 -28.76
C GLY A 150 9.92 -12.38 -29.65
N GLN A 151 8.88 -11.65 -30.09
CA GLN A 151 9.07 -10.39 -30.83
C GLN A 151 9.73 -9.31 -29.96
N ALA A 152 9.31 -9.19 -28.68
CA ALA A 152 9.90 -8.25 -27.74
C ALA A 152 11.38 -8.55 -27.46
N ASP A 153 11.72 -9.83 -27.30
CA ASP A 153 13.11 -10.26 -27.08
C ASP A 153 13.96 -10.00 -28.32
N THR A 154 13.46 -10.31 -29.52
CA THR A 154 14.15 -10.02 -30.78
C THR A 154 14.43 -8.52 -30.91
N ARG A 155 13.41 -7.68 -30.66
CA ARG A 155 13.58 -6.22 -30.68
C ARG A 155 14.61 -5.72 -29.66
N ARG A 156 14.61 -6.28 -28.45
CA ARG A 156 15.59 -5.93 -27.41
C ARG A 156 17.01 -6.26 -27.86
N ASN A 157 17.21 -7.48 -28.39
CA ASN A 157 18.53 -7.93 -28.88
C ASN A 157 19.05 -7.04 -30.00
N LEU A 158 18.19 -6.65 -30.96
CA LEU A 158 18.57 -5.72 -32.02
C LEU A 158 18.94 -4.33 -31.48
N ALA A 159 18.18 -3.83 -30.47
CA ALA A 159 18.43 -2.51 -29.88
C ALA A 159 19.70 -2.45 -29.02
N THR A 160 20.10 -3.56 -28.39
CA THR A 160 21.32 -3.64 -27.57
C THR A 160 22.57 -4.04 -28.32
N GLY A 161 22.50 -4.15 -29.66
CA GLY A 161 23.64 -4.56 -30.48
C GLY A 161 24.01 -6.05 -30.36
N GLY A 162 23.16 -6.88 -29.76
CA GLY A 162 23.35 -8.33 -29.63
C GLY A 162 23.15 -9.11 -30.91
N GLY A 163 23.07 -8.47 -32.08
CA GLY A 163 22.97 -9.10 -33.39
C GLY A 163 24.30 -9.45 -34.06
N GLY A 164 25.36 -9.62 -33.30
CA GLY A 164 26.67 -9.98 -33.83
C GLY A 164 27.00 -11.46 -33.67
N GLY A 165 26.62 -12.33 -34.63
CA GLY A 165 27.01 -13.72 -34.57
C GLY A 165 26.45 -14.62 -35.67
N GLY A 166 26.14 -14.08 -36.82
CA GLY A 166 25.98 -14.88 -38.04
C GLY A 166 27.34 -15.36 -38.54
N GLY A 167 27.94 -16.37 -37.90
CA GLY A 167 29.10 -17.05 -38.41
C GLY A 167 28.76 -17.70 -39.75
N GLY A 168 29.28 -17.13 -40.84
CA GLY A 168 29.25 -17.78 -42.14
C GLY A 168 29.95 -19.14 -42.08
N GLN A 169 29.18 -20.17 -42.31
CA GLN A 169 29.75 -21.45 -42.68
C GLN A 169 30.02 -21.40 -44.19
N LYS A 170 31.31 -21.47 -44.55
CA LYS A 170 31.74 -21.87 -45.86
C LYS A 170 31.49 -23.37 -46.02
#